data_60025cf64262c7c3f638b2c20b4c3f0a
#
_entry.id   60025cf64262c7c3f638b2c20b4c3f0a
#
_cell.length_a   1.000
_cell.length_b   1.000
_cell.length_c   1.000
_cell.angle_alpha   90.00
_cell.angle_beta   90.00
_cell.angle_gamma   90.00
#
_symmetry.space_group_name_H-M   'P 1'
#
loop_
_entity.id
_entity.type
_entity.pdbx_description
1 polymer ?
#
loop_
_entity_poly.entity_id
_entity_poly.type
_entity_poly.pdbx_seq_one_letter_code
_entity_poly.pdbx_strand_id
1 'polypeptide(L)'
;MIMGDSIDMTSSKSARTRERRELILRSAATLMAERGYPAVSMSQIGAAAGIVGSAVYRHFDSKSTILGTLIGGVIEVMLRGTREVVSTGQTGLDLLDAMILTQTRLTIENRSVVAVYLRDAGNLPIDDLRSLRRQQRLLIEEWVFQCEAISLYASEAELRTVVQAVLALINSVCTYDNPLPAEQQIDSLSRIACAALRAGLG
;
A
#
# COMPACT_ATOMS: atom_id res chain seq x y z
N MET A 1 34.65 -35.22 8.91
CA MET A 1 33.19 -35.17 8.97
C MET A 1 32.79 -34.06 9.94
N ILE A 2 32.93 -32.78 9.53
CA ILE A 2 32.40 -31.58 10.21
C ILE A 2 32.17 -30.52 9.15
N MET A 3 31.00 -30.52 8.50
CA MET A 3 30.61 -29.47 7.54
C MET A 3 29.08 -29.38 7.45
N GLY A 4 28.38 -29.34 8.62
CA GLY A 4 26.92 -29.31 8.67
C GLY A 4 26.30 -28.11 9.40
N ASP A 5 27.01 -27.49 10.37
CA ASP A 5 26.38 -26.57 11.34
C ASP A 5 26.36 -25.09 10.98
N SER A 6 27.15 -24.66 9.97
CA SER A 6 27.27 -23.23 9.67
C SER A 6 26.14 -22.67 8.80
N ILE A 7 25.41 -23.48 8.04
CA ILE A 7 24.35 -23.06 7.12
C ILE A 7 23.04 -22.79 7.89
N ASP A 8 22.74 -23.54 8.92
CA ASP A 8 21.49 -23.42 9.69
C ASP A 8 21.48 -22.19 10.60
N MET A 9 22.60 -21.83 11.20
CA MET A 9 22.72 -20.66 12.07
C MET A 9 22.57 -19.32 11.31
N THR A 10 23.04 -19.23 10.08
CA THR A 10 22.91 -18.02 9.24
C THR A 10 21.47 -17.83 8.75
N SER A 11 20.79 -18.89 8.37
CA SER A 11 19.38 -18.90 7.99
C SER A 11 18.47 -18.47 9.15
N SER A 12 18.70 -19.01 10.35
CA SER A 12 17.96 -18.65 11.57
C SER A 12 18.17 -17.20 11.99
N LYS A 13 19.39 -16.66 11.87
CA LYS A 13 19.71 -15.26 12.19
C LYS A 13 19.06 -14.30 11.20
N SER A 14 19.06 -14.62 9.93
CA SER A 14 18.40 -13.83 8.87
C SER A 14 16.87 -13.81 9.08
N ALA A 15 16.26 -14.95 9.37
CA ALA A 15 14.83 -15.05 9.66
C ALA A 15 14.42 -14.20 10.87
N ARG A 16 15.16 -14.26 11.96
CA ARG A 16 14.90 -13.43 13.18
C ARG A 16 15.07 -11.94 12.91
N THR A 17 16.03 -11.56 12.07
CA THR A 17 16.24 -10.15 11.68
C THR A 17 15.07 -9.63 10.87
N ARG A 18 14.56 -10.43 9.92
CA ARG A 18 13.38 -10.09 9.11
C ARG A 18 12.12 -9.96 9.96
N GLU A 19 11.86 -10.95 10.82
CA GLU A 19 10.73 -10.94 11.75
C GLU A 19 10.74 -9.70 12.65
N ARG A 20 11.92 -9.36 13.19
CA ARG A 20 12.08 -8.15 14.01
C ARG A 20 11.81 -6.87 13.22
N ARG A 21 12.29 -6.80 11.97
CA ARG A 21 12.04 -5.67 11.09
C ARG A 21 10.55 -5.50 10.80
N GLU A 22 9.83 -6.59 10.55
CA GLU A 22 8.38 -6.59 10.35
C GLU A 22 7.61 -6.14 11.59
N LEU A 23 8.04 -6.57 12.78
CA LEU A 23 7.44 -6.15 14.04
C LEU A 23 7.60 -4.64 14.27
N ILE A 24 8.78 -4.07 13.99
CA ILE A 24 9.03 -2.63 14.03
C ILE A 24 8.09 -1.89 13.06
N LEU A 25 7.95 -2.37 11.83
CA LEU A 25 7.07 -1.77 10.83
C LEU A 25 5.60 -1.79 11.26
N ARG A 26 5.10 -2.93 11.75
CA ARG A 26 3.71 -3.03 12.26
C ARG A 26 3.46 -2.07 13.43
N SER A 27 4.37 -2.03 14.40
CA SER A 27 4.28 -1.12 15.55
C SER A 27 4.30 0.36 15.12
N ALA A 28 5.16 0.70 14.16
CA ALA A 28 5.24 2.05 13.62
C ALA A 28 3.95 2.43 12.87
N ALA A 29 3.41 1.53 12.03
CA ALA A 29 2.17 1.77 11.29
C ALA A 29 1.01 2.09 12.23
N THR A 30 0.83 1.29 13.31
CA THR A 30 -0.22 1.51 14.32
C THR A 30 -0.04 2.87 15.02
N LEU A 31 1.16 3.14 15.55
CA LEU A 31 1.42 4.41 16.25
C LEU A 31 1.27 5.63 15.35
N MET A 32 1.77 5.57 14.11
CA MET A 32 1.65 6.67 13.16
C MET A 32 0.20 6.88 12.70
N ALA A 33 -0.59 5.81 12.55
CA ALA A 33 -2.00 5.93 12.23
C ALA A 33 -2.77 6.64 13.34
N GLU A 34 -2.54 6.25 14.61
CA GLU A 34 -3.23 6.79 15.78
C GLU A 34 -2.84 8.23 16.10
N ARG A 35 -1.55 8.56 16.04
CA ARG A 35 -0.98 9.82 16.60
C ARG A 35 -0.43 10.78 15.55
N GLY A 36 -0.35 10.36 14.30
CA GLY A 36 0.35 11.08 13.24
C GLY A 36 1.86 10.83 13.24
N TYR A 37 2.46 10.85 12.05
CA TYR A 37 3.90 10.67 11.89
C TYR A 37 4.74 11.65 12.74
N PRO A 38 4.43 12.98 12.80
CA PRO A 38 5.25 13.90 13.57
C PRO A 38 5.34 13.56 15.06
N ALA A 39 4.26 13.09 15.68
CA ALA A 39 4.16 12.84 17.11
C ALA A 39 4.80 11.52 17.58
N VAL A 40 5.24 10.65 16.66
CA VAL A 40 5.83 9.35 16.98
C VAL A 40 7.35 9.43 16.96
N SER A 41 8.00 8.87 18.00
CA SER A 41 9.46 8.78 18.10
C SER A 41 9.97 7.35 17.86
N MET A 42 11.26 7.21 17.49
CA MET A 42 11.94 5.92 17.37
C MET A 42 11.89 5.10 18.68
N SER A 43 11.98 5.79 19.83
CA SER A 43 11.88 5.15 21.15
C SER A 43 10.49 4.55 21.40
N GLN A 44 9.41 5.26 21.05
CA GLN A 44 8.05 4.76 21.16
C GLN A 44 7.80 3.57 20.23
N ILE A 45 8.33 3.62 19.00
CA ILE A 45 8.27 2.48 18.07
C ILE A 45 8.98 1.26 18.67
N GLY A 46 10.19 1.47 19.24
CA GLY A 46 10.93 0.41 19.89
C GLY A 46 10.15 -0.20 21.06
N ALA A 47 9.62 0.62 21.95
CA ALA A 47 8.81 0.17 23.08
C ALA A 47 7.59 -0.64 22.64
N ALA A 48 6.86 -0.18 21.62
CA ALA A 48 5.72 -0.91 21.04
C ALA A 48 6.12 -2.24 20.35
N ALA A 49 7.33 -2.31 19.81
CA ALA A 49 7.90 -3.52 19.21
C ALA A 49 8.57 -4.44 20.24
N GLY A 50 8.51 -4.12 21.55
CA GLY A 50 9.13 -4.91 22.61
C GLY A 50 10.67 -4.91 22.56
N ILE A 51 11.28 -3.84 22.07
CA ILE A 51 12.74 -3.66 22.01
C ILE A 51 13.14 -2.27 22.53
N VAL A 52 14.38 -2.15 22.98
CA VAL A 52 14.92 -0.82 23.35
C VAL A 52 15.01 0.06 22.11
N GLY A 53 14.69 1.37 22.27
CA GLY A 53 14.67 2.33 21.17
C GLY A 53 15.97 2.39 20.37
N SER A 54 17.14 2.25 21.02
CA SER A 54 18.44 2.18 20.34
C SER A 54 18.60 0.95 19.43
N ALA A 55 17.85 -0.14 19.68
CA ALA A 55 17.88 -1.31 18.83
C ALA A 55 17.11 -1.13 17.51
N VAL A 56 16.16 -0.17 17.44
CA VAL A 56 15.47 0.19 16.20
C VAL A 56 16.45 0.70 15.16
N TYR A 57 17.44 1.50 15.57
CA TYR A 57 18.46 2.06 14.68
C TYR A 57 19.35 1.02 13.99
N ARG A 58 19.39 -0.24 14.49
CA ARG A 58 20.05 -1.36 13.79
C ARG A 58 19.27 -1.86 12.57
N HIS A 59 18.00 -1.50 12.47
CA HIS A 59 17.09 -1.94 11.40
C HIS A 59 16.67 -0.81 10.47
N PHE A 60 16.63 0.43 10.99
CA PHE A 60 16.18 1.61 10.26
C PHE A 60 16.95 2.84 10.73
N ASP A 61 17.58 3.52 9.80
CA ASP A 61 18.42 4.70 10.08
C ASP A 61 17.63 5.90 10.60
N SER A 62 16.36 5.99 10.25
CA SER A 62 15.50 7.11 10.62
C SER A 62 14.01 6.72 10.64
N LYS A 63 13.20 7.59 11.25
CA LYS A 63 11.74 7.48 11.21
C LYS A 63 11.19 7.66 9.79
N SER A 64 11.82 8.49 8.96
CA SER A 64 11.44 8.64 7.55
C SER A 64 11.71 7.37 6.73
N THR A 65 12.81 6.66 7.02
CA THR A 65 13.09 5.35 6.39
C THR A 65 12.01 4.33 6.73
N ILE A 66 11.50 4.33 7.98
CA ILE A 66 10.37 3.48 8.37
C ILE A 66 9.11 3.86 7.57
N LEU A 67 8.77 5.15 7.53
CA LEU A 67 7.60 5.64 6.80
C LEU A 67 7.68 5.32 5.30
N GLY A 68 8.82 5.60 4.67
CA GLY A 68 9.04 5.27 3.25
C GLY A 68 8.92 3.77 2.97
N THR A 69 9.46 2.92 3.86
CA THR A 69 9.32 1.46 3.75
C THR A 69 7.87 1.00 3.86
N LEU A 70 7.10 1.56 4.81
CA LEU A 70 5.68 1.23 4.98
C LEU A 70 4.87 1.58 3.73
N ILE A 71 5.00 2.81 3.25
CA ILE A 71 4.25 3.30 2.09
C ILE A 71 4.65 2.53 0.83
N GLY A 72 5.96 2.36 0.59
CA GLY A 72 6.48 1.63 -0.56
C GLY A 72 5.99 0.18 -0.58
N GLY A 73 5.98 -0.47 0.58
CA GLY A 73 5.47 -1.83 0.72
C GLY A 73 3.99 -1.98 0.35
N VAL A 74 3.15 -1.01 0.75
CA VAL A 74 1.72 -1.02 0.38
C VAL A 74 1.52 -0.78 -1.11
N ILE A 75 2.24 0.17 -1.72
CA ILE A 75 2.16 0.41 -3.17
C ILE A 75 2.60 -0.84 -3.94
N GLU A 76 3.64 -1.53 -3.48
CA GLU A 76 4.09 -2.80 -4.09
C GLU A 76 3.05 -3.90 -3.99
N VAL A 77 2.38 -4.03 -2.84
CA VAL A 77 1.27 -4.99 -2.64
C VAL A 77 0.12 -4.69 -3.61
N MET A 78 -0.26 -3.42 -3.76
CA MET A 78 -1.32 -2.99 -4.67
C MET A 78 -0.95 -3.27 -6.14
N LEU A 79 0.27 -2.93 -6.55
CA LEU A 79 0.75 -3.19 -7.92
C LEU A 79 0.81 -4.69 -8.23
N ARG A 80 1.30 -5.49 -7.29
CA ARG A 80 1.32 -6.94 -7.42
C ARG A 80 -0.09 -7.52 -7.53
N GLY A 81 -1.02 -7.12 -6.65
CA GLY A 81 -2.41 -7.58 -6.71
C GLY A 81 -3.09 -7.22 -8.03
N THR A 82 -2.85 -6.02 -8.56
CA THR A 82 -3.32 -5.62 -9.90
C THR A 82 -2.77 -6.57 -10.98
N ARG A 83 -1.48 -6.85 -10.99
CA ARG A 83 -0.84 -7.74 -11.98
C ARG A 83 -1.30 -9.18 -11.86
N GLU A 84 -1.53 -9.67 -10.65
CA GLU A 84 -2.11 -11.00 -10.40
C GLU A 84 -3.49 -11.12 -11.04
N VAL A 85 -4.36 -10.12 -10.88
CA VAL A 85 -5.68 -10.08 -11.53
C VAL A 85 -5.56 -10.04 -13.06
N VAL A 86 -4.70 -9.18 -13.60
CA VAL A 86 -4.45 -9.11 -15.05
C VAL A 86 -3.96 -10.45 -15.60
N SER A 87 -3.14 -11.19 -14.85
CA SER A 87 -2.61 -12.49 -15.26
C SER A 87 -3.66 -13.62 -15.30
N THR A 88 -4.87 -13.41 -14.76
CA THR A 88 -5.97 -14.41 -14.81
C THR A 88 -6.53 -14.63 -16.21
N GLY A 89 -6.24 -13.75 -17.15
CA GLY A 89 -6.75 -13.78 -18.51
C GLY A 89 -8.17 -13.20 -18.67
N GLN A 90 -8.74 -12.62 -17.61
CA GLN A 90 -9.97 -11.82 -17.73
C GLN A 90 -9.72 -10.61 -18.63
N THR A 91 -10.77 -10.14 -19.30
CA THR A 91 -10.69 -8.98 -20.20
C THR A 91 -11.91 -8.09 -20.04
N GLY A 92 -11.87 -6.90 -20.61
CA GLY A 92 -13.03 -6.02 -20.65
C GLY A 92 -13.44 -5.52 -19.26
N LEU A 93 -14.73 -5.28 -19.09
CA LEU A 93 -15.28 -4.77 -17.83
C LEU A 93 -15.12 -5.76 -16.67
N ASP A 94 -15.13 -7.07 -16.93
CA ASP A 94 -14.94 -8.08 -15.88
C ASP A 94 -13.54 -7.98 -15.26
N LEU A 95 -12.52 -7.72 -16.07
CA LEU A 95 -11.17 -7.46 -15.59
C LEU A 95 -11.12 -6.21 -14.70
N LEU A 96 -11.73 -5.11 -15.16
CA LEU A 96 -11.74 -3.86 -14.38
C LEU A 96 -12.49 -3.99 -13.06
N ASP A 97 -13.62 -4.72 -13.05
CA ASP A 97 -14.36 -5.01 -11.81
C ASP A 97 -13.52 -5.85 -10.83
N ALA A 98 -12.78 -6.85 -11.32
CA ALA A 98 -11.87 -7.64 -10.50
C ALA A 98 -10.69 -6.80 -9.96
N MET A 99 -10.14 -5.88 -10.77
CA MET A 99 -9.11 -4.93 -10.34
C MET A 99 -9.63 -4.01 -9.23
N ILE A 100 -10.84 -3.45 -9.38
CA ILE A 100 -11.48 -2.60 -8.36
C ILE A 100 -11.69 -3.36 -7.07
N LEU A 101 -12.26 -4.57 -7.14
CA LEU A 101 -12.48 -5.40 -5.95
C LEU A 101 -11.17 -5.68 -5.21
N THR A 102 -10.14 -6.07 -5.94
CA THR A 102 -8.80 -6.35 -5.38
C THR A 102 -8.19 -5.10 -4.76
N GLN A 103 -8.22 -3.97 -5.46
CA GLN A 103 -7.70 -2.70 -4.95
C GLN A 103 -8.44 -2.25 -3.69
N THR A 104 -9.77 -2.36 -3.67
CA THR A 104 -10.60 -2.01 -2.52
C THR A 104 -10.27 -2.88 -1.31
N ARG A 105 -10.16 -4.19 -1.48
CA ARG A 105 -9.78 -5.13 -0.43
C ARG A 105 -8.40 -4.80 0.13
N LEU A 106 -7.39 -4.64 -0.72
CA LEU A 106 -6.02 -4.32 -0.32
C LEU A 106 -5.94 -2.96 0.39
N THR A 107 -6.74 -1.96 -0.04
CA THR A 107 -6.81 -0.66 0.63
C THR A 107 -7.37 -0.79 2.04
N ILE A 108 -8.43 -1.56 2.25
CA ILE A 108 -9.05 -1.77 3.56
C ILE A 108 -8.12 -2.57 4.48
N GLU A 109 -7.49 -3.62 3.98
CA GLU A 109 -6.51 -4.43 4.72
C GLU A 109 -5.29 -3.62 5.17
N ASN A 110 -4.89 -2.63 4.36
CA ASN A 110 -3.74 -1.76 4.64
C ASN A 110 -4.14 -0.35 5.10
N ARG A 111 -5.38 -0.18 5.59
CA ARG A 111 -6.01 1.11 5.91
C ARG A 111 -5.11 2.04 6.72
N SER A 112 -4.46 1.53 7.76
CA SER A 112 -3.59 2.33 8.63
C SER A 112 -2.43 2.97 7.86
N VAL A 113 -1.76 2.22 6.99
CA VAL A 113 -0.63 2.74 6.20
C VAL A 113 -1.12 3.68 5.10
N VAL A 114 -2.24 3.38 4.45
CA VAL A 114 -2.85 4.27 3.44
C VAL A 114 -3.27 5.60 4.09
N ALA A 115 -3.88 5.58 5.28
CA ALA A 115 -4.23 6.79 6.01
C ALA A 115 -2.99 7.65 6.36
N VAL A 116 -1.91 7.00 6.81
CA VAL A 116 -0.63 7.69 7.08
C VAL A 116 -0.05 8.27 5.79
N TYR A 117 -0.09 7.53 4.67
CA TYR A 117 0.36 8.03 3.39
C TYR A 117 -0.40 9.29 2.96
N LEU A 118 -1.72 9.24 2.98
CA LEU A 118 -2.57 10.37 2.57
C LEU A 118 -2.34 11.62 3.41
N ARG A 119 -2.09 11.45 4.71
CA ARG A 119 -1.90 12.55 5.67
C ARG A 119 -0.46 13.04 5.74
N ASP A 120 0.50 12.13 5.76
CA ASP A 120 1.86 12.39 6.23
C ASP A 120 2.95 12.24 5.17
N ALA A 121 2.63 11.86 3.92
CA ALA A 121 3.64 11.68 2.86
C ALA A 121 4.50 12.96 2.61
N GLY A 122 3.92 14.13 2.83
CA GLY A 122 4.63 15.41 2.73
C GLY A 122 5.79 15.60 3.74
N ASN A 123 5.85 14.77 4.79
CA ASN A 123 6.94 14.79 5.78
C ASN A 123 8.17 13.96 5.34
N LEU A 124 8.09 13.27 4.20
CA LEU A 124 9.21 12.49 3.68
C LEU A 124 10.26 13.39 3.04
N PRO A 125 11.55 13.00 3.10
CA PRO A 125 12.60 13.60 2.29
C PRO A 125 12.20 13.57 0.80
N ILE A 126 12.63 14.61 0.07
CA ILE A 126 12.18 14.79 -1.33
C ILE A 126 12.53 13.61 -2.24
N ASP A 127 13.66 12.95 -2.00
CA ASP A 127 14.09 11.80 -2.82
C ASP A 127 13.26 10.55 -2.52
N ASP A 128 12.91 10.32 -1.25
CA ASP A 128 11.99 9.25 -0.85
C ASP A 128 10.60 9.48 -1.46
N LEU A 129 10.09 10.71 -1.38
CA LEU A 129 8.81 11.09 -1.97
C LEU A 129 8.80 10.91 -3.51
N ARG A 130 9.90 11.27 -4.19
CA ARG A 130 10.05 11.03 -5.63
C ARG A 130 10.04 9.54 -5.98
N SER A 131 10.69 8.72 -5.15
CA SER A 131 10.70 7.27 -5.32
C SER A 131 9.30 6.68 -5.19
N LEU A 132 8.55 7.05 -4.14
CA LEU A 132 7.17 6.61 -3.94
C LEU A 132 6.24 7.06 -5.07
N ARG A 133 6.38 8.30 -5.55
CA ARG A 133 5.61 8.82 -6.70
C ARG A 133 5.90 8.04 -7.98
N ARG A 134 7.13 7.56 -8.19
CA ARG A 134 7.46 6.69 -9.33
C ARG A 134 6.74 5.34 -9.22
N GLN A 135 6.74 4.73 -8.04
CA GLN A 135 6.04 3.45 -7.81
C GLN A 135 4.52 3.61 -7.98
N GLN A 136 3.94 4.68 -7.43
CA GLN A 136 2.51 4.98 -7.60
C GLN A 136 2.15 5.21 -9.08
N ARG A 137 3.03 5.86 -9.84
CA ARG A 137 2.83 6.04 -11.27
C ARG A 137 2.72 4.70 -11.99
N LEU A 138 3.58 3.72 -11.68
CA LEU A 138 3.51 2.38 -12.29
C LEU A 138 2.15 1.70 -12.04
N LEU A 139 1.57 1.87 -10.86
CA LEU A 139 0.23 1.37 -10.56
C LEU A 139 -0.82 2.05 -11.45
N ILE A 140 -0.77 3.39 -11.56
CA ILE A 140 -1.71 4.16 -12.40
C ILE A 140 -1.56 3.79 -13.88
N GLU A 141 -0.34 3.67 -14.40
CA GLU A 141 -0.07 3.27 -15.80
C GLU A 141 -0.69 1.89 -16.11
N GLU A 142 -0.55 0.92 -15.21
CA GLU A 142 -1.16 -0.40 -15.38
C GLU A 142 -2.69 -0.30 -15.52
N TRP A 143 -3.33 0.51 -14.68
CA TRP A 143 -4.77 0.73 -14.75
C TRP A 143 -5.20 1.46 -16.03
N VAL A 144 -4.48 2.49 -16.43
CA VAL A 144 -4.74 3.26 -17.66
C VAL A 144 -4.66 2.34 -18.87
N PHE A 145 -3.61 1.51 -18.95
CA PHE A 145 -3.45 0.55 -20.04
C PHE A 145 -4.64 -0.41 -20.17
N GLN A 146 -5.18 -0.91 -19.05
CA GLN A 146 -6.35 -1.78 -19.10
C GLN A 146 -7.63 -1.02 -19.50
N CYS A 147 -7.76 0.25 -19.12
CA CYS A 147 -8.87 1.10 -19.53
C CYS A 147 -8.81 1.45 -21.04
N GLU A 148 -7.62 1.69 -21.60
CA GLU A 148 -7.42 1.96 -23.03
C GLU A 148 -7.92 0.81 -23.93
N ALA A 149 -7.78 -0.44 -23.46
CA ALA A 149 -8.25 -1.60 -24.20
C ALA A 149 -9.79 -1.66 -24.36
N ILE A 150 -10.53 -0.84 -23.60
CA ILE A 150 -12.01 -0.88 -23.55
C ILE A 150 -12.62 0.43 -24.06
N SER A 151 -11.99 1.57 -23.77
CA SER A 151 -12.50 2.88 -24.16
C SER A 151 -12.22 3.13 -25.62
N LEU A 152 -13.28 3.52 -26.37
CA LEU A 152 -13.19 3.80 -27.80
C LEU A 152 -12.89 5.26 -28.10
N TYR A 153 -13.11 6.16 -27.17
CA TYR A 153 -13.13 7.60 -27.44
C TYR A 153 -12.32 8.45 -26.44
N ALA A 154 -12.06 7.97 -25.25
CA ALA A 154 -11.34 8.72 -24.24
C ALA A 154 -9.83 8.78 -24.55
N SER A 155 -9.24 9.97 -24.45
CA SER A 155 -7.79 10.14 -24.51
C SER A 155 -7.09 9.53 -23.27
N GLU A 156 -5.80 9.22 -23.39
CA GLU A 156 -4.98 8.76 -22.25
C GLU A 156 -5.08 9.71 -21.03
N ALA A 157 -5.12 11.03 -21.28
CA ALA A 157 -5.22 12.02 -20.20
C ALA A 157 -6.58 11.96 -19.47
N GLU A 158 -7.67 11.71 -20.19
CA GLU A 158 -9.00 11.52 -19.62
C GLU A 158 -9.05 10.21 -18.82
N LEU A 159 -8.56 9.11 -19.38
CA LEU A 159 -8.49 7.82 -18.69
C LEU A 159 -7.63 7.90 -17.41
N ARG A 160 -6.51 8.59 -17.45
CA ARG A 160 -5.68 8.86 -16.30
C ARG A 160 -6.43 9.62 -15.22
N THR A 161 -7.23 10.61 -15.60
CA THR A 161 -8.08 11.37 -14.68
C THR A 161 -9.13 10.48 -14.04
N VAL A 162 -9.81 9.64 -14.81
CA VAL A 162 -10.81 8.68 -14.34
C VAL A 162 -10.18 7.67 -13.35
N VAL A 163 -9.05 7.07 -13.70
CA VAL A 163 -8.32 6.12 -12.85
C VAL A 163 -7.92 6.78 -11.51
N GLN A 164 -7.36 7.98 -11.56
CA GLN A 164 -6.98 8.70 -10.34
C GLN A 164 -8.19 9.03 -9.46
N ALA A 165 -9.32 9.43 -10.04
CA ALA A 165 -10.55 9.69 -9.32
C ALA A 165 -11.11 8.43 -8.65
N VAL A 166 -11.10 7.30 -9.34
CA VAL A 166 -11.54 5.99 -8.82
C VAL A 166 -10.63 5.53 -7.67
N LEU A 167 -9.31 5.62 -7.83
CA LEU A 167 -8.36 5.28 -6.77
C LEU A 167 -8.51 6.21 -5.54
N ALA A 168 -8.76 7.51 -5.74
CA ALA A 168 -9.04 8.45 -4.66
C ALA A 168 -10.36 8.10 -3.93
N LEU A 169 -11.39 7.71 -4.67
CA LEU A 169 -12.66 7.24 -4.12
C LEU A 169 -12.43 5.99 -3.24
N ILE A 170 -11.69 5.00 -3.72
CA ILE A 170 -11.36 3.81 -2.94
C ILE A 170 -10.57 4.19 -1.68
N ASN A 171 -9.58 5.08 -1.79
CA ASN A 171 -8.76 5.52 -0.68
C ASN A 171 -9.52 6.34 0.36
N SER A 172 -10.68 6.92 0.01
CA SER A 172 -11.49 7.73 0.95
C SER A 172 -11.87 6.98 2.22
N VAL A 173 -12.06 5.65 2.14
CA VAL A 173 -12.38 4.80 3.30
C VAL A 173 -11.33 4.90 4.41
N CYS A 174 -10.11 5.30 4.10
CA CYS A 174 -9.01 5.45 5.06
C CYS A 174 -9.04 6.78 5.84
N THR A 175 -9.93 7.72 5.48
CA THR A 175 -9.95 9.08 6.03
C THR A 175 -11.05 9.34 7.06
N TYR A 176 -11.94 8.37 7.30
CA TYR A 176 -13.03 8.48 8.26
C TYR A 176 -13.30 7.15 8.97
N ASP A 177 -13.89 7.21 10.15
CA ASP A 177 -14.34 6.01 10.86
C ASP A 177 -15.60 5.46 10.20
N ASN A 178 -15.61 4.16 9.94
CA ASN A 178 -16.73 3.49 9.33
C ASN A 178 -17.20 2.33 10.22
N PRO A 179 -18.47 2.34 10.69
CA PRO A 179 -19.00 1.32 11.57
C PRO A 179 -19.36 0.01 10.86
N LEU A 180 -19.35 -0.02 9.52
CA LEU A 180 -19.67 -1.24 8.76
C LEU A 180 -18.54 -2.27 8.86
N PRO A 181 -18.89 -3.57 8.91
CA PRO A 181 -17.91 -4.65 8.75
C PRO A 181 -17.11 -4.51 7.44
N ALA A 182 -15.85 -4.95 7.47
CA ALA A 182 -14.92 -4.80 6.33
C ALA A 182 -15.50 -5.32 5.00
N GLU A 183 -16.13 -6.49 4.98
CA GLU A 183 -16.75 -7.05 3.76
C GLU A 183 -17.86 -6.15 3.20
N GLN A 184 -18.69 -5.55 4.06
CA GLN A 184 -19.74 -4.62 3.61
C GLN A 184 -19.15 -3.31 3.07
N GLN A 185 -18.03 -2.85 3.65
CA GLN A 185 -17.29 -1.71 3.10
C GLN A 185 -16.71 -2.04 1.72
N ILE A 186 -16.12 -3.24 1.55
CA ILE A 186 -15.59 -3.72 0.28
C ILE A 186 -16.69 -3.75 -0.78
N ASP A 187 -17.82 -4.39 -0.50
CA ASP A 187 -18.94 -4.52 -1.44
C ASP A 187 -19.49 -3.16 -1.87
N SER A 188 -19.75 -2.29 -0.89
CA SER A 188 -20.34 -0.97 -1.16
C SER A 188 -19.39 -0.09 -1.97
N LEU A 189 -18.12 -0.05 -1.57
CA LEU A 189 -17.10 0.81 -2.18
C LEU A 189 -16.74 0.31 -3.59
N SER A 190 -16.60 -1.01 -3.78
CA SER A 190 -16.33 -1.59 -5.10
C SER A 190 -17.46 -1.31 -6.07
N ARG A 191 -18.72 -1.47 -5.66
CA ARG A 191 -19.88 -1.16 -6.50
C ARG A 191 -19.91 0.31 -6.96
N ILE A 192 -19.61 1.25 -6.04
CA ILE A 192 -19.56 2.68 -6.37
C ILE A 192 -18.39 2.97 -7.32
N ALA A 193 -17.21 2.38 -7.04
CA ALA A 193 -16.02 2.55 -7.86
C ALA A 193 -16.21 1.98 -9.27
N CYS A 194 -16.84 0.80 -9.43
CA CYS A 194 -17.21 0.24 -10.73
C CYS A 194 -18.14 1.16 -11.52
N ALA A 195 -19.16 1.72 -10.87
CA ALA A 195 -20.08 2.67 -11.51
C ALA A 195 -19.35 3.94 -11.95
N ALA A 196 -18.47 4.50 -11.11
CA ALA A 196 -17.68 5.68 -11.42
C ALA A 196 -16.72 5.43 -12.58
N LEU A 197 -16.02 4.28 -12.59
CA LEU A 197 -15.12 3.91 -13.67
C LEU A 197 -15.87 3.81 -15.01
N ARG A 198 -16.99 3.07 -15.05
CA ARG A 198 -17.81 2.90 -16.26
C ARG A 198 -18.33 4.23 -16.79
N ALA A 199 -18.80 5.12 -15.93
CA ALA A 199 -19.24 6.46 -16.33
C ALA A 199 -18.10 7.31 -16.94
N GLY A 200 -16.87 7.06 -16.56
CA GLY A 200 -15.69 7.75 -17.09
C GLY A 200 -15.09 7.14 -18.35
N LEU A 201 -15.50 5.92 -18.71
CA LEU A 201 -15.04 5.26 -19.95
C LEU A 201 -15.91 5.61 -21.19
N GLY A 202 -17.07 6.22 -21.00
CA GLY A 202 -18.02 6.65 -22.04
C GLY A 202 -19.13 5.63 -22.25
#